data_0e655f9f425a68768fdaf02b21d29347
#
_entry.id   0e655f9f425a68768fdaf02b21d29347
#
_cell.length_a   1.000
_cell.length_b   1.000
_cell.length_c   1.000
_cell.angle_alpha   90.00
_cell.angle_beta   90.00
_cell.angle_gamma   90.00
#
_symmetry.space_group_name_H-M   'P 1'
#
loop_
_entity.id
_entity.type
_entity.pdbx_description
1 polymer ?
#
loop_
_entity_poly.entity_id
_entity_poly.type
_entity_poly.pdbx_seq_one_letter_code
_entity_poly.pdbx_strand_id
1 'polypeptide(L)'
;IPKNLPVFVQNEVDAKTIRAQGFKDVRVLKGTTTFNGVKLSKTGGQHGTDLFYADPERAQMGGSVMGVVFSAPKAKTVYVAGDTVWRPEVDQALAQHRPDVVILNTGSALVSGFEEHPIIMGKQDTLQATKAAPKAAIVAVHMDSVNHMSLSRKELREFVQENKIRDRVMIPEDGEVMKF
;
A
#
# COMPACT_ATOMS: atom_id res chain seq x y z
N ILE A 1 7.18 -20.52 0.20
CA ILE A 1 8.26 -19.54 0.51
C ILE A 1 9.24 -20.22 1.47
N PRO A 2 10.58 -20.19 1.21
CA PRO A 2 11.59 -20.74 2.11
C PRO A 2 11.54 -20.10 3.50
N LYS A 3 11.56 -20.92 4.56
CA LYS A 3 11.36 -20.44 5.94
C LYS A 3 12.59 -19.80 6.57
N ASN A 4 13.71 -19.81 5.89
CA ASN A 4 14.97 -19.11 6.29
C ASN A 4 15.11 -17.70 5.70
N LEU A 5 14.17 -17.27 4.84
CA LEU A 5 14.17 -15.90 4.37
C LEU A 5 13.81 -14.92 5.51
N PRO A 6 14.48 -13.76 5.60
CA PRO A 6 14.09 -12.72 6.54
C PRO A 6 12.72 -12.14 6.16
N VAL A 7 11.85 -11.98 7.16
CA VAL A 7 10.52 -11.42 7.02
C VAL A 7 10.40 -10.20 7.93
N PHE A 8 10.11 -9.06 7.37
CA PHE A 8 9.79 -7.86 8.14
C PHE A 8 8.29 -7.76 8.34
N VAL A 9 7.88 -7.52 9.57
CA VAL A 9 6.47 -7.42 9.97
C VAL A 9 6.21 -6.11 10.71
N GLN A 10 4.97 -5.73 10.82
CA GLN A 10 4.57 -4.43 11.36
C GLN A 10 4.54 -4.36 12.89
N ASN A 11 4.33 -5.49 13.59
CA ASN A 11 4.19 -5.55 15.04
C ASN A 11 4.55 -6.94 15.60
N GLU A 12 4.57 -7.09 16.93
CA GLU A 12 4.91 -8.36 17.59
C GLU A 12 3.82 -9.43 17.48
N VAL A 13 2.56 -9.04 17.30
CA VAL A 13 1.45 -9.99 17.10
C VAL A 13 1.66 -10.74 15.79
N ASP A 14 1.93 -10.00 14.71
CA ASP A 14 2.23 -10.57 13.40
C ASP A 14 3.54 -11.37 13.44
N ALA A 15 4.56 -10.88 14.16
CA ALA A 15 5.80 -11.61 14.34
C ALA A 15 5.58 -12.98 14.99
N LYS A 16 4.73 -13.06 16.01
CA LYS A 16 4.36 -14.31 16.67
C LYS A 16 3.68 -15.28 15.68
N THR A 17 2.72 -14.77 14.90
CA THR A 17 1.99 -15.54 13.90
C THR A 17 2.93 -16.11 12.82
N ILE A 18 3.82 -15.28 12.29
CA ILE A 18 4.77 -15.68 11.24
C ILE A 18 5.81 -16.68 11.77
N ARG A 19 6.30 -16.47 13.00
CA ARG A 19 7.19 -17.47 13.67
C ARG A 19 6.49 -18.83 13.87
N ALA A 20 5.21 -18.82 14.25
CA ALA A 20 4.42 -20.04 14.41
C ALA A 20 4.25 -20.81 13.09
N GLN A 21 4.31 -20.11 11.94
CA GLN A 21 4.32 -20.71 10.61
C GLN A 21 5.69 -21.28 10.21
N GLY A 22 6.70 -21.22 11.09
CA GLY A 22 8.03 -21.81 10.91
C GLY A 22 9.08 -20.90 10.30
N PHE A 23 8.82 -19.59 10.10
CA PHE A 23 9.83 -18.65 9.68
C PHE A 23 10.83 -18.39 10.82
N LYS A 24 12.13 -18.44 10.51
CA LYS A 24 13.21 -18.38 11.51
C LYS A 24 13.73 -16.96 11.76
N ASP A 25 13.75 -16.11 10.73
CA ASP A 25 14.23 -14.72 10.80
C ASP A 25 13.04 -13.77 10.62
N VAL A 26 12.34 -13.47 11.72
CA VAL A 26 11.19 -12.56 11.74
C VAL A 26 11.53 -11.31 12.54
N ARG A 27 11.50 -10.15 11.88
CA ARG A 27 11.94 -8.87 12.41
C ARG A 27 10.78 -7.87 12.41
N VAL A 28 10.52 -7.21 13.54
CA VAL A 28 9.54 -6.14 13.61
C VAL A 28 10.16 -4.83 13.14
N LEU A 29 9.55 -4.21 12.13
CA LEU A 29 9.95 -2.89 11.64
C LEU A 29 9.34 -1.79 12.52
N LYS A 30 10.11 -1.29 13.50
CA LYS A 30 9.64 -0.27 14.48
C LYS A 30 9.83 1.18 14.02
N GLY A 31 10.33 1.42 12.83
CA GLY A 31 10.61 2.76 12.31
C GLY A 31 11.46 2.64 11.06
N THR A 32 12.76 2.86 11.19
CA THR A 32 13.71 2.73 10.07
C THR A 32 14.76 1.68 10.39
N THR A 33 15.08 0.85 9.42
CA THR A 33 16.20 -0.10 9.48
C THR A 33 16.92 -0.19 8.12
N THR A 34 18.11 -0.75 8.10
CA THR A 34 18.84 -1.04 6.84
C THR A 34 19.03 -2.55 6.73
N PHE A 35 18.70 -3.09 5.58
CA PHE A 35 18.88 -4.50 5.26
C PHE A 35 19.51 -4.65 3.87
N ASN A 36 20.67 -5.30 3.81
CA ASN A 36 21.43 -5.50 2.55
C ASN A 36 21.64 -4.23 1.72
N GLY A 37 21.94 -3.10 2.39
CA GLY A 37 22.16 -1.81 1.72
C GLY A 37 20.87 -1.04 1.37
N VAL A 38 19.70 -1.62 1.57
CA VAL A 38 18.40 -0.97 1.38
C VAL A 38 17.87 -0.46 2.72
N LYS A 39 17.59 0.82 2.80
CA LYS A 39 16.91 1.45 3.94
C LYS A 39 15.41 1.22 3.81
N LEU A 40 14.80 0.63 4.83
CA LEU A 40 13.37 0.44 4.98
C LEU A 40 12.86 1.43 6.03
N SER A 41 11.90 2.26 5.65
CA SER A 41 11.24 3.18 6.58
C SER A 41 9.76 2.85 6.66
N LYS A 42 9.30 2.50 7.87
CA LYS A 42 7.89 2.23 8.15
C LYS A 42 7.09 3.52 8.04
N THR A 43 5.93 3.44 7.40
CA THR A 43 4.90 4.49 7.41
C THR A 43 3.62 3.96 8.07
N GLY A 44 2.73 4.85 8.43
CA GLY A 44 1.40 4.52 8.92
C GLY A 44 0.39 4.34 7.79
N GLY A 45 -0.85 4.05 8.20
CA GLY A 45 -2.03 3.91 7.37
C GLY A 45 -3.18 3.34 8.18
N GLN A 46 -4.34 3.11 7.52
CA GLN A 46 -5.51 2.50 8.13
C GLN A 46 -6.33 1.75 7.08
N HIS A 47 -6.65 0.50 7.35
CA HIS A 47 -7.43 -0.37 6.47
C HIS A 47 -8.93 -0.15 6.68
N GLY A 48 -9.42 0.99 6.23
CA GLY A 48 -10.78 1.47 6.39
C GLY A 48 -10.85 2.89 6.96
N THR A 49 -12.06 3.46 6.94
CA THR A 49 -12.32 4.81 7.46
C THR A 49 -12.37 4.84 8.99
N ASP A 50 -12.36 6.02 9.60
CA ASP A 50 -12.53 6.15 11.05
C ASP A 50 -13.89 5.59 11.50
N LEU A 51 -14.92 5.70 10.67
CA LEU A 51 -16.23 5.09 10.92
C LEU A 51 -16.17 3.55 10.92
N PHE A 52 -15.35 2.95 10.05
CA PHE A 52 -15.09 1.52 10.06
C PHE A 52 -14.44 1.08 11.39
N TYR A 53 -13.45 1.82 11.87
CA TYR A 53 -12.74 1.54 13.11
C TYR A 53 -13.49 1.94 14.39
N ALA A 54 -14.59 2.69 14.28
CA ALA A 54 -15.45 2.99 15.42
C ALA A 54 -16.17 1.75 15.98
N ASP A 55 -16.32 0.70 15.17
CA ASP A 55 -16.85 -0.58 15.60
C ASP A 55 -15.69 -1.53 16.00
N PRO A 56 -15.72 -2.11 17.21
CA PRO A 56 -14.63 -2.95 17.72
C PRO A 56 -14.34 -4.21 16.89
N GLU A 57 -15.36 -4.86 16.33
CA GLU A 57 -15.19 -6.07 15.52
C GLU A 57 -14.55 -5.72 14.18
N ARG A 58 -15.00 -4.64 13.54
CA ARG A 58 -14.39 -4.12 12.31
C ARG A 58 -12.96 -3.62 12.56
N ALA A 59 -12.70 -2.94 13.66
CA ALA A 59 -11.35 -2.51 14.04
C ALA A 59 -10.41 -3.71 14.23
N GLN A 60 -10.89 -4.81 14.82
CA GLN A 60 -10.12 -6.04 14.94
C GLN A 60 -9.86 -6.68 13.55
N MET A 61 -10.84 -6.65 12.65
CA MET A 61 -10.70 -7.14 11.27
C MET A 61 -9.71 -6.31 10.46
N GLY A 62 -9.78 -4.98 10.54
CA GLY A 62 -8.87 -4.06 9.85
C GLY A 62 -7.43 -4.13 10.39
N GLY A 63 -7.28 -4.39 11.67
CA GLY A 63 -5.98 -4.56 12.33
C GLY A 63 -5.07 -3.33 12.24
N SER A 64 -3.77 -3.57 12.24
CA SER A 64 -2.75 -2.54 12.03
C SER A 64 -2.30 -2.51 10.57
N VAL A 65 -1.92 -1.35 10.07
CA VAL A 65 -1.42 -1.17 8.70
C VAL A 65 0.01 -0.64 8.71
N MET A 66 0.80 -1.10 7.78
CA MET A 66 2.16 -0.64 7.55
C MET A 66 2.39 -0.41 6.06
N GLY A 67 2.68 0.83 5.70
CA GLY A 67 3.38 1.11 4.45
C GLY A 67 4.90 1.05 4.66
N VAL A 68 5.66 0.95 3.58
CA VAL A 68 7.12 0.92 3.63
C VAL A 68 7.71 1.76 2.51
N VAL A 69 8.69 2.61 2.87
CA VAL A 69 9.53 3.30 1.89
C VAL A 69 10.87 2.58 1.81
N PHE A 70 11.24 2.20 0.60
CA PHE A 70 12.52 1.58 0.25
C PHE A 70 13.42 2.63 -0.40
N SER A 71 14.64 2.79 0.09
CA SER A 71 15.63 3.67 -0.51
C SER A 71 17.03 3.09 -0.44
N ALA A 72 17.83 3.31 -1.48
CA ALA A 72 19.24 2.92 -1.52
C ALA A 72 20.05 3.95 -2.34
N PRO A 73 21.37 4.07 -2.12
CA PRO A 73 22.21 4.97 -2.91
C PRO A 73 22.11 4.64 -4.42
N LYS A 74 21.92 5.68 -5.24
CA LYS A 74 21.84 5.57 -6.70
C LYS A 74 20.66 4.74 -7.23
N ALA A 75 19.65 4.47 -6.40
CA ALA A 75 18.42 3.78 -6.79
C ALA A 75 17.21 4.68 -6.62
N LYS A 76 16.12 4.36 -7.32
CA LYS A 76 14.83 5.01 -7.12
C LYS A 76 14.29 4.73 -5.72
N THR A 77 13.74 5.76 -5.10
CA THR A 77 13.00 5.62 -3.84
C THR A 77 11.59 5.13 -4.15
N VAL A 78 11.19 4.02 -3.54
CA VAL A 78 9.89 3.38 -3.76
C VAL A 78 9.08 3.42 -2.48
N TYR A 79 7.86 3.93 -2.54
CA TYR A 79 6.89 3.86 -1.45
C TYR A 79 5.79 2.87 -1.80
N VAL A 80 5.58 1.88 -0.94
CA VAL A 80 4.45 0.93 -0.97
C VAL A 80 3.53 1.32 0.16
N ALA A 81 2.34 1.82 -0.16
CA ALA A 81 1.39 2.31 0.85
C ALA A 81 0.73 1.18 1.65
N GLY A 82 0.57 -0.01 1.04
CA GLY A 82 -0.17 -1.13 1.61
C GLY A 82 -1.69 -0.93 1.55
N ASP A 83 -2.43 -1.73 2.31
CA ASP A 83 -3.89 -1.66 2.38
C ASP A 83 -4.31 -0.53 3.32
N THR A 84 -4.49 0.65 2.76
CA THR A 84 -4.90 1.85 3.50
C THR A 84 -5.87 2.68 2.68
N VAL A 85 -6.79 3.38 3.33
CA VAL A 85 -7.46 4.54 2.74
C VAL A 85 -6.52 5.73 2.71
N TRP A 86 -6.86 6.80 1.95
CA TRP A 86 -6.07 8.04 2.01
C TRP A 86 -6.15 8.69 3.38
N ARG A 87 -5.00 8.95 3.99
CA ARG A 87 -4.90 9.51 5.35
C ARG A 87 -3.71 10.46 5.46
N PRO A 88 -3.65 11.27 6.54
CA PRO A 88 -2.50 12.14 6.81
C PRO A 88 -1.15 11.42 6.82
N GLU A 89 -1.11 10.15 7.21
CA GLU A 89 0.11 9.33 7.20
C GLU A 89 0.66 9.09 5.80
N VAL A 90 -0.24 8.99 4.79
CA VAL A 90 0.15 8.90 3.38
C VAL A 90 0.74 10.22 2.90
N ASP A 91 0.09 11.36 3.19
CA ASP A 91 0.61 12.69 2.87
C ASP A 91 1.98 12.93 3.52
N GLN A 92 2.13 12.55 4.79
CA GLN A 92 3.40 12.65 5.52
C GLN A 92 4.50 11.81 4.87
N ALA A 93 4.21 10.57 4.48
CA ALA A 93 5.15 9.70 3.81
C ALA A 93 5.62 10.29 2.48
N LEU A 94 4.70 10.80 1.67
CA LEU A 94 5.00 11.45 0.39
C LEU A 94 5.85 12.72 0.57
N ALA A 95 5.50 13.57 1.54
CA ALA A 95 6.22 14.82 1.81
C ALA A 95 7.64 14.56 2.37
N GLN A 96 7.77 13.61 3.30
CA GLN A 96 9.01 13.29 3.98
C GLN A 96 10.01 12.57 3.08
N HIS A 97 9.54 11.58 2.33
CA HIS A 97 10.42 10.68 1.58
C HIS A 97 10.55 11.05 0.10
N ARG A 98 9.63 11.83 -0.46
CA ARG A 98 9.62 12.28 -1.86
C ARG A 98 9.93 11.13 -2.83
N PRO A 99 9.17 10.03 -2.81
CA PRO A 99 9.48 8.84 -3.58
C PRO A 99 9.46 9.12 -5.09
N ASP A 100 10.28 8.39 -5.83
CA ASP A 100 10.26 8.38 -7.30
C ASP A 100 9.10 7.53 -7.83
N VAL A 101 8.72 6.49 -7.08
CA VAL A 101 7.65 5.54 -7.41
C VAL A 101 6.76 5.35 -6.19
N VAL A 102 5.45 5.45 -6.38
CA VAL A 102 4.43 5.22 -5.36
C VAL A 102 3.54 4.07 -5.80
N ILE A 103 3.47 3.02 -5.00
CA ILE A 103 2.63 1.84 -5.26
C ILE A 103 1.43 1.91 -4.32
N LEU A 104 0.22 1.94 -4.90
CA LEU A 104 -1.05 2.06 -4.20
C LEU A 104 -1.93 0.83 -4.45
N ASN A 105 -2.53 0.30 -3.39
CA ASN A 105 -3.57 -0.71 -3.47
C ASN A 105 -4.91 -0.01 -3.69
N THR A 106 -5.43 -0.04 -4.93
CA THR A 106 -6.50 0.84 -5.40
C THR A 106 -7.81 0.14 -5.77
N GLY A 107 -7.97 -1.12 -5.36
CA GLY A 107 -9.14 -1.92 -5.70
C GLY A 107 -10.45 -1.46 -5.07
N SER A 108 -10.45 -0.41 -4.25
CA SER A 108 -11.66 0.11 -3.57
C SER A 108 -12.44 -1.01 -2.87
N ALA A 109 -11.74 -1.81 -2.05
CA ALA A 109 -12.31 -2.99 -1.39
C ALA A 109 -13.48 -2.63 -0.48
N LEU A 110 -14.54 -3.44 -0.52
CA LEU A 110 -15.77 -3.26 0.25
C LEU A 110 -15.97 -4.43 1.23
N VAL A 111 -16.53 -4.12 2.38
CA VAL A 111 -16.91 -5.13 3.39
C VAL A 111 -18.43 -5.24 3.42
N SER A 112 -18.95 -6.48 3.42
CA SER A 112 -20.38 -6.75 3.48
C SER A 112 -21.01 -6.08 4.71
N GLY A 113 -22.13 -5.36 4.48
CA GLY A 113 -22.80 -4.54 5.49
C GLY A 113 -22.12 -3.19 5.75
N PHE A 114 -21.11 -2.80 4.96
CA PHE A 114 -20.40 -1.52 5.04
C PHE A 114 -19.94 -1.01 3.67
N GLU A 115 -20.74 -1.26 2.64
CA GLU A 115 -20.38 -1.07 1.22
C GLU A 115 -20.22 0.41 0.81
N GLU A 116 -20.72 1.35 1.61
CA GLU A 116 -20.59 2.78 1.30
C GLU A 116 -19.18 3.35 1.61
N HIS A 117 -18.35 2.59 2.30
CA HIS A 117 -17.06 3.04 2.80
C HIS A 117 -15.94 2.04 2.44
N PRO A 118 -15.25 2.23 1.31
CA PRO A 118 -14.11 1.39 0.94
C PRO A 118 -13.06 1.35 2.04
N ILE A 119 -12.42 0.18 2.20
CA ILE A 119 -11.38 -0.02 3.22
C ILE A 119 -9.97 0.15 2.68
N ILE A 120 -9.80 0.31 1.37
CA ILE A 120 -8.54 0.71 0.71
C ILE A 120 -8.81 1.81 -0.31
N MET A 121 -7.75 2.38 -0.84
CA MET A 121 -7.80 3.45 -1.85
C MET A 121 -8.56 3.03 -3.11
N GLY A 122 -9.03 4.03 -3.86
CA GLY A 122 -9.72 3.88 -5.14
C GLY A 122 -9.25 4.90 -6.18
N LYS A 123 -10.11 5.14 -7.17
CA LYS A 123 -9.78 6.02 -8.31
C LYS A 123 -9.52 7.48 -7.91
N GLN A 124 -10.24 8.01 -6.92
CA GLN A 124 -10.03 9.39 -6.48
C GLN A 124 -8.70 9.56 -5.75
N ASP A 125 -8.30 8.55 -4.96
CA ASP A 125 -7.01 8.54 -4.27
C ASP A 125 -5.86 8.42 -5.26
N THR A 126 -6.05 7.67 -6.35
CA THR A 126 -5.09 7.61 -7.47
C THR A 126 -4.86 8.99 -8.09
N LEU A 127 -5.95 9.76 -8.33
CA LEU A 127 -5.84 11.14 -8.81
C LEU A 127 -5.17 12.03 -7.77
N GLN A 128 -5.52 11.90 -6.49
CA GLN A 128 -4.91 12.65 -5.40
C GLN A 128 -3.41 12.39 -5.31
N ALA A 129 -2.96 11.14 -5.46
CA ALA A 129 -1.55 10.78 -5.44
C ALA A 129 -0.74 11.50 -6.53
N THR A 130 -1.29 11.69 -7.73
CA THR A 130 -0.61 12.44 -8.80
C THR A 130 -0.39 13.92 -8.44
N LYS A 131 -1.26 14.49 -7.61
CA LYS A 131 -1.15 15.87 -7.12
C LYS A 131 -0.20 15.97 -5.93
N ALA A 132 -0.31 15.03 -4.97
CA ALA A 132 0.50 15.00 -3.76
C ALA A 132 1.98 14.64 -4.05
N ALA A 133 2.23 13.81 -5.07
CA ALA A 133 3.57 13.42 -5.50
C ALA A 133 3.81 13.80 -6.98
N PRO A 134 3.93 15.09 -7.35
CA PRO A 134 3.91 15.55 -8.74
C PRO A 134 5.09 15.08 -9.59
N LYS A 135 6.13 14.52 -9.01
CA LYS A 135 7.31 13.98 -9.71
C LYS A 135 7.37 12.45 -9.71
N ALA A 136 6.54 11.76 -8.91
CA ALA A 136 6.57 10.31 -8.81
C ALA A 136 5.77 9.63 -9.93
N ALA A 137 6.18 8.44 -10.33
CA ALA A 137 5.33 7.50 -11.04
C ALA A 137 4.36 6.84 -10.04
N ILE A 138 3.08 6.80 -10.35
CA ILE A 138 2.06 6.16 -9.53
C ILE A 138 1.74 4.79 -10.14
N VAL A 139 1.86 3.74 -9.35
CA VAL A 139 1.55 2.37 -9.75
C VAL A 139 0.32 1.92 -8.98
N ALA A 140 -0.77 1.69 -9.69
CA ALA A 140 -2.04 1.24 -9.14
C ALA A 140 -2.16 -0.27 -9.27
N VAL A 141 -2.27 -0.96 -8.14
CA VAL A 141 -2.33 -2.43 -8.06
C VAL A 141 -3.50 -2.88 -7.18
N HIS A 142 -3.61 -4.19 -6.95
CA HIS A 142 -4.59 -4.81 -6.05
C HIS A 142 -6.02 -4.64 -6.53
N MET A 143 -6.24 -4.92 -7.82
CA MET A 143 -7.54 -4.95 -8.49
C MET A 143 -7.75 -6.32 -9.16
N ASP A 144 -9.00 -6.69 -9.40
CA ASP A 144 -9.43 -7.90 -10.13
C ASP A 144 -8.97 -9.26 -9.54
N SER A 145 -8.27 -9.27 -8.39
CA SER A 145 -7.65 -10.49 -7.83
C SER A 145 -8.51 -11.17 -6.77
N VAL A 146 -9.43 -10.45 -6.12
CA VAL A 146 -10.30 -10.96 -5.06
C VAL A 146 -11.71 -10.38 -5.20
N ASN A 147 -12.70 -11.10 -4.67
CA ASN A 147 -14.13 -10.86 -4.91
C ASN A 147 -14.73 -9.63 -4.23
N HIS A 148 -14.03 -8.98 -3.32
CA HIS A 148 -14.51 -7.79 -2.62
C HIS A 148 -13.91 -6.48 -3.16
N MET A 149 -13.16 -6.53 -4.27
CA MET A 149 -12.72 -5.34 -4.99
C MET A 149 -13.86 -4.79 -5.83
N SER A 150 -14.18 -3.51 -5.66
CA SER A 150 -15.25 -2.82 -6.38
C SER A 150 -14.75 -1.99 -7.57
N LEU A 151 -13.43 -1.82 -7.71
CA LEU A 151 -12.80 -1.10 -8.81
C LEU A 151 -11.93 -2.05 -9.63
N SER A 152 -12.23 -2.19 -10.92
CA SER A 152 -11.45 -2.96 -11.88
C SER A 152 -10.32 -2.14 -12.52
N ARG A 153 -9.28 -2.83 -13.06
CA ARG A 153 -8.23 -2.20 -13.88
C ARG A 153 -8.83 -1.44 -15.07
N LYS A 154 -9.88 -1.98 -15.70
CA LYS A 154 -10.54 -1.35 -16.83
C LYS A 154 -11.15 0.01 -16.45
N GLU A 155 -11.95 0.05 -15.40
CA GLU A 155 -12.57 1.28 -14.91
C GLU A 155 -11.52 2.32 -14.46
N LEU A 156 -10.44 1.87 -13.82
CA LEU A 156 -9.36 2.78 -13.45
C LEU A 156 -8.63 3.33 -14.67
N ARG A 157 -8.42 2.54 -15.74
CA ARG A 157 -7.81 3.02 -17.00
C ARG A 157 -8.69 4.06 -17.68
N GLU A 158 -10.00 3.87 -17.73
CA GLU A 158 -10.95 4.83 -18.23
C GLU A 158 -10.88 6.15 -17.44
N PHE A 159 -10.93 6.07 -16.11
CA PHE A 159 -10.81 7.23 -15.23
C PHE A 159 -9.47 7.98 -15.40
N VAL A 160 -8.36 7.27 -15.51
CA VAL A 160 -7.01 7.83 -15.75
C VAL A 160 -6.95 8.57 -17.09
N GLN A 161 -7.59 8.04 -18.13
CA GLN A 161 -7.68 8.69 -19.44
C GLN A 161 -8.53 9.96 -19.40
N GLU A 162 -9.72 9.91 -18.79
CA GLU A 162 -10.63 11.03 -18.62
C GLU A 162 -9.98 12.21 -17.86
N ASN A 163 -9.21 11.89 -16.84
CA ASN A 163 -8.51 12.87 -16.00
C ASN A 163 -7.15 13.31 -16.58
N LYS A 164 -6.72 12.81 -17.75
CA LYS A 164 -5.46 13.16 -18.44
C LYS A 164 -4.21 12.95 -17.60
N ILE A 165 -4.21 11.87 -16.79
CA ILE A 165 -3.09 11.49 -15.90
C ILE A 165 -2.37 10.22 -16.36
N ARG A 166 -2.61 9.75 -17.59
CA ARG A 166 -2.07 8.50 -18.14
C ARG A 166 -0.55 8.43 -18.10
N ASP A 167 0.14 9.55 -18.32
CA ASP A 167 1.61 9.59 -18.33
C ASP A 167 2.22 9.43 -16.93
N ARG A 168 1.39 9.46 -15.90
CA ARG A 168 1.80 9.43 -14.50
C ARG A 168 1.31 8.18 -13.77
N VAL A 169 0.27 7.51 -14.26
CA VAL A 169 -0.36 6.36 -13.61
C VAL A 169 -0.17 5.11 -14.47
N MET A 170 0.45 4.11 -13.88
CA MET A 170 0.66 2.79 -14.46
C MET A 170 -0.29 1.80 -13.79
N ILE A 171 -0.95 0.98 -14.59
CA ILE A 171 -1.91 -0.03 -14.13
C ILE A 171 -1.48 -1.37 -14.75
N PRO A 172 -0.50 -2.08 -14.11
CA PRO A 172 0.07 -3.28 -14.68
C PRO A 172 -0.90 -4.45 -14.67
N GLU A 173 -0.69 -5.38 -15.61
CA GLU A 173 -1.29 -6.71 -15.56
C GLU A 173 -0.59 -7.60 -14.55
N ASP A 174 -1.23 -8.71 -14.16
CA ASP A 174 -0.64 -9.66 -13.23
C ASP A 174 0.63 -10.29 -13.85
N GLY A 175 1.74 -10.24 -13.11
CA GLY A 175 3.05 -10.70 -13.57
C GLY A 175 3.80 -9.74 -14.50
N GLU A 176 3.25 -8.58 -14.81
CA GLU A 176 3.95 -7.57 -15.63
C GLU A 176 5.16 -6.99 -14.89
N VAL A 177 6.28 -6.89 -15.60
CA VAL A 177 7.52 -6.31 -15.06
C VAL A 177 7.68 -4.88 -15.55
N MET A 178 7.69 -3.94 -14.61
CA MET A 178 7.91 -2.52 -14.88
C MET A 178 9.35 -2.12 -14.57
N LYS A 179 9.90 -1.19 -15.36
CA LYS A 179 11.23 -0.59 -15.16
C LYS A 179 11.09 0.93 -14.99
N PHE A 180 11.85 1.52 -14.05
CA PHE A 180 11.81 2.94 -13.69
C PHE A 180 13.17 3.63 -13.81
#